data_6e84a7fd2b6211ee2c4d721690859f84
#
_entry.id   6e84a7fd2b6211ee2c4d721690859f84
#
_cell.length_a   1.000
_cell.length_b   1.000
_cell.length_c   1.000
_cell.angle_alpha   90.00
_cell.angle_beta   90.00
_cell.angle_gamma   90.00
#
_symmetry.space_group_name_H-M   'P 1'
#
loop_
_entity.id
_entity.type
_entity.pdbx_description
1 polymer ?
#
loop_
_entity_poly.entity_id
_entity_poly.type
_entity_poly.pdbx_seq_one_letter_code
_entity_poly.pdbx_strand_id
1 'polypeptide(L)'
;EAALGTDIAKTVGTLGAVSVGQAGQYRQITNVAAGREDTDAVNVAQLKAVDAALVANRVRYFSVNATGGGNEDNKGATGVYAIAIGRDASASETDAIAMGRDASALGRASVAIGHNAKANEPDNVAIGSYAGNQSSGQANTIVGHFAGESLSGDFNNIFGGFAGVQMQGRLNTVVGTRAGHSLIGDSNAMIG
;
A
#
# COMPACT_ATOMS: atom_id res chain seq x y z
N GLU A 1 -22.55 7.59 -3.95
CA GLU A 1 -22.22 8.75 -4.82
C GLU A 1 -21.30 9.68 -4.04
N ALA A 2 -20.03 9.75 -4.46
CA ALA A 2 -19.09 10.66 -3.87
C ALA A 2 -19.59 12.10 -4.09
N ALA A 3 -19.74 12.85 -3.01
CA ALA A 3 -19.99 14.27 -3.08
C ALA A 3 -18.76 14.95 -3.74
N LEU A 4 -18.82 15.10 -5.05
CA LEU A 4 -18.00 16.07 -5.75
C LEU A 4 -18.34 17.42 -5.13
N GLY A 5 -17.38 18.11 -4.55
CA GLY A 5 -17.45 19.23 -3.64
C GLY A 5 -18.60 20.24 -3.80
N THR A 6 -18.84 21.01 -2.76
CA THR A 6 -19.97 21.96 -2.60
C THR A 6 -20.16 22.94 -3.76
N ASP A 7 -19.17 23.13 -4.64
CA ASP A 7 -19.23 24.07 -5.76
C ASP A 7 -20.03 23.50 -6.97
N ILE A 8 -20.07 22.17 -7.14
CA ILE A 8 -20.88 21.54 -8.21
C ILE A 8 -22.40 21.71 -7.93
N ALA A 9 -22.80 21.75 -6.66
CA ALA A 9 -24.19 21.97 -6.30
C ALA A 9 -24.73 23.32 -6.81
N LYS A 10 -23.88 24.32 -7.03
CA LYS A 10 -24.24 25.63 -7.57
C LYS A 10 -24.53 25.60 -9.07
N THR A 11 -24.14 24.55 -9.76
CA THR A 11 -24.36 24.39 -11.22
C THR A 11 -25.55 23.50 -11.57
N VAL A 12 -26.33 23.08 -10.58
CA VAL A 12 -27.57 22.30 -10.82
C VAL A 12 -28.60 23.20 -11.49
N GLY A 13 -29.09 22.77 -12.66
CA GLY A 13 -30.11 23.51 -13.42
C GLY A 13 -31.42 23.65 -12.66
N THR A 14 -31.92 24.89 -12.55
CA THR A 14 -33.23 25.24 -11.96
C THR A 14 -34.29 25.47 -13.00
N LEU A 15 -33.90 25.51 -14.27
CA LEU A 15 -34.80 25.65 -15.45
C LEU A 15 -34.86 24.35 -16.24
N GLY A 16 -35.77 24.24 -17.16
CA GLY A 16 -35.88 23.07 -18.03
C GLY A 16 -34.66 22.86 -18.92
N ALA A 17 -34.39 21.60 -19.31
CA ALA A 17 -33.27 21.26 -20.17
C ALA A 17 -33.43 21.79 -21.60
N VAL A 18 -32.32 22.20 -22.22
CA VAL A 18 -32.22 22.45 -23.66
C VAL A 18 -31.73 21.19 -24.34
N SER A 19 -32.54 20.56 -25.20
CA SER A 19 -32.14 19.38 -25.98
C SER A 19 -31.81 19.78 -27.41
N VAL A 20 -30.62 19.40 -27.88
CA VAL A 20 -30.16 19.60 -29.27
C VAL A 20 -30.35 18.35 -30.15
N GLY A 21 -30.82 17.25 -29.57
CA GLY A 21 -31.11 15.98 -30.25
C GLY A 21 -32.24 15.24 -29.55
N GLN A 22 -32.40 13.96 -29.88
CA GLN A 22 -33.34 13.05 -29.21
C GLN A 22 -32.68 11.69 -28.96
N ALA A 23 -33.28 10.83 -28.16
CA ALA A 23 -32.73 9.50 -27.88
C ALA A 23 -32.41 8.72 -29.16
N GLY A 24 -31.18 8.26 -29.31
CA GLY A 24 -30.69 7.57 -30.50
C GLY A 24 -30.33 8.46 -31.70
N GLN A 25 -30.60 9.76 -31.64
CA GLN A 25 -30.28 10.73 -32.71
C GLN A 25 -29.62 11.97 -32.13
N TYR A 26 -28.28 11.97 -32.17
CA TYR A 26 -27.44 13.01 -31.55
C TYR A 26 -26.99 14.04 -32.58
N ARG A 27 -26.73 15.28 -32.13
CA ARG A 27 -26.14 16.35 -32.92
C ARG A 27 -24.87 16.83 -32.29
N GLN A 28 -23.93 17.25 -33.14
CA GLN A 28 -22.72 17.94 -32.68
C GLN A 28 -23.02 19.44 -32.53
N ILE A 29 -22.48 20.02 -31.44
CA ILE A 29 -22.37 21.48 -31.31
C ILE A 29 -20.92 21.82 -31.72
N THR A 30 -20.76 22.52 -32.87
CA THR A 30 -19.48 22.88 -33.43
C THR A 30 -19.16 24.37 -33.16
N ASN A 31 -17.87 24.74 -33.28
CA ASN A 31 -17.36 26.09 -33.05
C ASN A 31 -17.60 26.63 -31.62
N VAL A 32 -17.61 25.74 -30.65
CA VAL A 32 -17.70 26.11 -29.22
C VAL A 32 -16.35 26.65 -28.76
N ALA A 33 -16.33 27.90 -28.28
CA ALA A 33 -15.14 28.51 -27.67
C ALA A 33 -14.77 27.75 -26.37
N ALA A 34 -13.53 27.92 -25.91
CA ALA A 34 -13.12 27.38 -24.63
C ALA A 34 -13.89 28.06 -23.49
N GLY A 35 -14.51 27.27 -22.61
CA GLY A 35 -15.18 27.75 -21.40
C GLY A 35 -14.19 28.45 -20.46
N ARG A 36 -14.63 29.49 -19.76
CA ARG A 36 -13.85 30.27 -18.77
C ARG A 36 -14.46 30.23 -17.41
N GLU A 37 -15.77 30.17 -17.34
CA GLU A 37 -16.54 30.12 -16.10
C GLU A 37 -17.03 28.69 -15.83
N ASP A 38 -17.32 28.38 -14.57
CA ASP A 38 -17.74 27.05 -14.12
C ASP A 38 -19.06 26.57 -14.78
N THR A 39 -19.82 27.48 -15.36
CA THR A 39 -21.09 27.20 -16.05
C THR A 39 -20.98 27.14 -17.57
N ASP A 40 -19.80 27.36 -18.13
CA ASP A 40 -19.58 27.32 -19.57
C ASP A 40 -19.50 25.91 -20.14
N ALA A 41 -19.82 25.76 -21.42
CA ALA A 41 -19.62 24.50 -22.13
C ALA A 41 -18.12 24.25 -22.35
N VAL A 42 -17.67 23.03 -22.06
CA VAL A 42 -16.30 22.57 -22.33
C VAL A 42 -16.17 22.06 -23.77
N ASN A 43 -15.15 22.49 -24.51
CA ASN A 43 -14.87 21.95 -25.82
C ASN A 43 -13.84 20.80 -25.80
N VAL A 44 -13.73 20.08 -26.92
CA VAL A 44 -12.81 18.91 -27.04
C VAL A 44 -11.34 19.29 -26.85
N ALA A 45 -10.93 20.52 -27.17
CA ALA A 45 -9.55 20.95 -26.96
C ALA A 45 -9.19 21.03 -25.47
N GLN A 46 -10.10 21.54 -24.64
CA GLN A 46 -9.92 21.56 -23.19
C GLN A 46 -9.88 20.14 -22.60
N LEU A 47 -10.74 19.24 -23.06
CA LEU A 47 -10.73 17.83 -22.62
C LEU A 47 -9.41 17.13 -23.01
N LYS A 48 -8.91 17.36 -24.23
CA LYS A 48 -7.60 16.83 -24.67
C LYS A 48 -6.43 17.41 -23.85
N ALA A 49 -6.50 18.67 -23.43
CA ALA A 49 -5.49 19.25 -22.56
C ALA A 49 -5.45 18.59 -21.17
N VAL A 50 -6.60 18.27 -20.60
CA VAL A 50 -6.70 17.49 -19.33
C VAL A 50 -6.12 16.08 -19.52
N ASP A 51 -6.47 15.38 -20.60
CA ASP A 51 -5.94 14.05 -20.89
C ASP A 51 -4.41 14.07 -21.05
N ALA A 52 -3.87 15.04 -21.78
CA ALA A 52 -2.42 15.24 -21.94
C ALA A 52 -1.73 15.51 -20.58
N ALA A 53 -2.35 16.31 -19.71
CA ALA A 53 -1.84 16.58 -18.38
C ALA A 53 -1.86 15.31 -17.50
N LEU A 54 -2.91 14.50 -17.55
CA LEU A 54 -3.01 13.21 -16.84
C LEU A 54 -1.89 12.25 -17.31
N VAL A 55 -1.66 12.15 -18.61
CA VAL A 55 -0.56 11.33 -19.17
C VAL A 55 0.82 11.85 -18.76
N ALA A 56 1.02 13.16 -18.76
CA ALA A 56 2.30 13.78 -18.37
C ALA A 56 2.60 13.59 -16.87
N ASN A 57 1.58 13.68 -16.02
CA ASN A 57 1.70 13.59 -14.56
C ASN A 57 1.47 12.17 -14.00
N ARG A 58 1.31 11.17 -14.88
CA ARG A 58 1.17 9.79 -14.42
C ARG A 58 2.40 9.34 -13.63
N VAL A 59 2.18 8.60 -12.56
CA VAL A 59 3.26 7.95 -11.82
C VAL A 59 3.97 6.97 -12.75
N ARG A 60 5.29 7.20 -12.97
CA ARG A 60 6.13 6.33 -13.80
C ARG A 60 6.86 5.33 -12.91
N TYR A 61 7.10 4.12 -13.44
CA TYR A 61 7.83 3.05 -12.72
C TYR A 61 7.15 2.56 -11.42
N PHE A 62 5.89 2.94 -11.20
CA PHE A 62 5.07 2.41 -10.11
C PHE A 62 3.80 1.80 -10.71
N SER A 63 3.64 0.50 -10.58
CA SER A 63 2.41 -0.18 -10.97
C SER A 63 2.15 -1.39 -10.10
N VAL A 64 0.87 -1.66 -9.82
CA VAL A 64 0.39 -2.85 -9.15
C VAL A 64 -0.53 -3.58 -10.11
N ASN A 65 -0.15 -4.80 -10.52
CA ASN A 65 -1.00 -5.65 -11.35
C ASN A 65 -1.82 -6.57 -10.44
N ALA A 66 -2.95 -6.07 -9.96
CA ALA A 66 -3.87 -6.84 -9.12
C ALA A 66 -5.31 -6.35 -9.36
N THR A 67 -6.26 -7.25 -9.14
CA THR A 67 -7.70 -6.96 -9.14
C THR A 67 -8.34 -7.55 -7.90
N GLY A 68 -9.27 -6.82 -7.31
CA GLY A 68 -9.92 -7.20 -6.05
C GLY A 68 -8.97 -7.14 -4.84
N GLY A 69 -9.53 -7.23 -3.68
CA GLY A 69 -8.82 -7.17 -2.40
C GLY A 69 -9.45 -6.17 -1.43
N GLY A 70 -9.11 -6.27 -0.15
CA GLY A 70 -9.70 -5.43 0.89
C GLY A 70 -9.25 -3.96 0.84
N ASN A 71 -8.19 -3.65 0.08
CA ASN A 71 -7.62 -2.32 -0.07
C ASN A 71 -7.66 -1.77 -1.51
N GLU A 72 -8.55 -2.28 -2.37
CA GLU A 72 -8.71 -1.82 -3.76
C GLU A 72 -9.10 -0.33 -3.84
N ASP A 73 -9.70 0.21 -2.80
CA ASP A 73 -10.08 1.61 -2.63
C ASP A 73 -8.94 2.53 -2.11
N ASN A 74 -7.70 2.06 -2.13
CA ASN A 74 -6.50 2.74 -1.58
C ASN A 74 -6.54 2.99 -0.07
N LYS A 75 -7.24 2.18 0.71
CA LYS A 75 -7.34 2.30 2.17
C LYS A 75 -6.46 1.32 2.96
N GLY A 76 -5.47 0.71 2.33
CA GLY A 76 -4.53 -0.17 3.03
C GLY A 76 -3.59 0.57 3.99
N ALA A 77 -3.30 1.84 3.73
CA ALA A 77 -2.52 2.70 4.63
C ALA A 77 -3.46 3.58 5.47
N THR A 78 -3.71 3.22 6.72
CA THR A 78 -4.57 3.96 7.64
C THR A 78 -3.82 4.67 8.75
N GLY A 79 -2.56 4.30 9.00
CA GLY A 79 -1.68 5.00 9.94
C GLY A 79 -1.19 6.35 9.40
N VAL A 80 -0.86 7.26 10.30
CA VAL A 80 -0.25 8.56 9.93
C VAL A 80 1.12 8.30 9.30
N TYR A 81 1.38 8.88 8.12
CA TYR A 81 2.60 8.67 7.32
C TYR A 81 2.83 7.22 6.86
N ALA A 82 1.81 6.36 6.91
CA ALA A 82 1.93 4.96 6.50
C ALA A 82 1.92 4.78 4.97
N ILE A 83 2.54 3.70 4.50
CA ILE A 83 2.59 3.30 3.09
C ILE A 83 2.09 1.85 2.96
N ALA A 84 1.08 1.61 2.11
CA ALA A 84 0.63 0.26 1.78
C ALA A 84 0.57 0.08 0.26
N ILE A 85 1.33 -0.88 -0.27
CA ILE A 85 1.43 -1.13 -1.71
C ILE A 85 1.23 -2.62 -1.97
N GLY A 86 0.22 -2.96 -2.74
CA GLY A 86 -0.09 -4.34 -3.10
C GLY A 86 -1.48 -4.76 -2.63
N ARG A 87 -2.01 -5.84 -3.23
CA ARG A 87 -3.32 -6.37 -2.88
C ARG A 87 -3.31 -6.84 -1.41
N ASP A 88 -4.29 -6.39 -0.64
CA ASP A 88 -4.45 -6.69 0.78
C ASP A 88 -3.26 -6.28 1.66
N ALA A 89 -2.37 -5.39 1.15
CA ALA A 89 -1.34 -4.78 1.99
C ALA A 89 -1.98 -3.87 3.04
N SER A 90 -1.53 -3.97 4.29
CA SER A 90 -2.08 -3.23 5.43
C SER A 90 -0.99 -2.57 6.26
N ALA A 91 -1.06 -1.25 6.41
CA ALA A 91 -0.19 -0.43 7.24
C ALA A 91 -1.04 0.48 8.11
N SER A 92 -1.33 0.06 9.35
CA SER A 92 -2.36 0.69 10.19
C SER A 92 -1.81 1.64 11.25
N GLU A 93 -0.51 1.59 11.54
CA GLU A 93 0.12 2.40 12.57
C GLU A 93 1.01 3.50 11.98
N THR A 94 1.38 4.47 12.81
CA THR A 94 2.23 5.60 12.42
C THR A 94 3.57 5.12 11.87
N ASP A 95 3.99 5.71 10.74
CA ASP A 95 5.24 5.42 10.04
C ASP A 95 5.38 3.96 9.55
N ALA A 96 4.29 3.19 9.47
CA ALA A 96 4.31 1.80 9.02
C ALA A 96 4.42 1.68 7.50
N ILE A 97 5.19 0.69 7.01
CA ILE A 97 5.35 0.40 5.58
C ILE A 97 4.99 -1.06 5.30
N ALA A 98 3.97 -1.31 4.48
CA ALA A 98 3.58 -2.62 4.00
C ALA A 98 3.69 -2.67 2.46
N MET A 99 4.54 -3.55 1.91
CA MET A 99 4.71 -3.69 0.48
C MET A 99 4.71 -5.15 0.04
N GLY A 100 3.72 -5.53 -0.76
CA GLY A 100 3.53 -6.89 -1.24
C GLY A 100 2.12 -7.38 -0.99
N ARG A 101 1.72 -8.47 -1.68
CA ARG A 101 0.41 -9.09 -1.45
C ARG A 101 0.32 -9.64 -0.03
N ASP A 102 -0.75 -9.30 0.69
CA ASP A 102 -1.00 -9.72 2.06
C ASP A 102 0.12 -9.29 3.07
N ALA A 103 0.95 -8.29 2.70
CA ALA A 103 1.95 -7.73 3.62
C ALA A 103 1.24 -6.96 4.77
N SER A 104 1.71 -7.15 6.00
CA SER A 104 1.07 -6.58 7.19
C SER A 104 2.10 -5.89 8.09
N ALA A 105 2.01 -4.57 8.21
CA ALA A 105 2.81 -3.72 9.08
C ALA A 105 1.87 -3.02 10.07
N LEU A 106 1.61 -3.66 11.20
CA LEU A 106 0.64 -3.20 12.21
C LEU A 106 1.32 -2.61 13.45
N GLY A 107 2.64 -2.67 13.53
CA GLY A 107 3.42 -2.01 14.55
C GLY A 107 3.81 -0.59 14.15
N ARG A 108 3.95 0.32 15.11
CA ARG A 108 4.49 1.66 14.87
C ARG A 108 5.90 1.57 14.29
N ALA A 109 6.21 2.35 13.28
CA ALA A 109 7.50 2.38 12.57
C ALA A 109 7.95 1.00 12.04
N SER A 110 7.01 0.09 11.79
CA SER A 110 7.29 -1.25 11.28
C SER A 110 7.39 -1.30 9.76
N VAL A 111 8.17 -2.24 9.23
CA VAL A 111 8.37 -2.44 7.80
C VAL A 111 8.11 -3.89 7.43
N ALA A 112 7.12 -4.16 6.59
CA ALA A 112 6.80 -5.48 6.06
C ALA A 112 6.89 -5.47 4.53
N ILE A 113 7.89 -6.14 3.95
CA ILE A 113 8.10 -6.19 2.50
C ILE A 113 8.16 -7.63 2.01
N GLY A 114 7.21 -8.03 1.18
CA GLY A 114 7.12 -9.38 0.62
C GLY A 114 5.72 -9.96 0.74
N HIS A 115 5.47 -11.05 0.01
CA HIS A 115 4.20 -11.77 0.10
C HIS A 115 4.02 -12.35 1.51
N ASN A 116 2.93 -11.98 2.18
CA ASN A 116 2.65 -12.40 3.56
C ASN A 116 3.75 -12.05 4.60
N ALA A 117 4.59 -11.05 4.33
CA ALA A 117 5.53 -10.55 5.34
C ALA A 117 4.75 -9.88 6.48
N LYS A 118 5.16 -10.10 7.73
CA LYS A 118 4.48 -9.57 8.90
C LYS A 118 5.43 -8.88 9.87
N ALA A 119 5.18 -7.60 10.10
CA ALA A 119 5.86 -6.77 11.09
C ALA A 119 4.78 -6.11 11.99
N ASN A 120 4.16 -6.93 12.84
CA ASN A 120 2.96 -6.53 13.57
C ASN A 120 3.25 -5.88 14.93
N GLU A 121 4.51 -5.91 15.37
CA GLU A 121 4.94 -5.25 16.60
C GLU A 121 5.82 -4.03 16.30
N PRO A 122 5.94 -3.08 17.23
CA PRO A 122 6.71 -1.86 17.01
C PRO A 122 8.16 -2.09 16.58
N ASP A 123 8.63 -1.22 15.70
CA ASP A 123 10.02 -1.15 15.24
C ASP A 123 10.54 -2.46 14.58
N ASN A 124 9.63 -3.36 14.18
CA ASN A 124 9.98 -4.59 13.47
C ASN A 124 10.21 -4.33 11.98
N VAL A 125 11.24 -4.98 11.44
CA VAL A 125 11.50 -5.07 10.00
C VAL A 125 11.38 -6.52 9.55
N ALA A 126 10.46 -6.82 8.64
CA ALA A 126 10.24 -8.15 8.06
C ALA A 126 10.32 -8.06 6.52
N ILE A 127 11.39 -8.58 5.93
CA ILE A 127 11.62 -8.54 4.48
C ILE A 127 11.80 -9.95 3.93
N GLY A 128 10.90 -10.34 3.05
CA GLY A 128 10.88 -11.66 2.44
C GLY A 128 9.49 -12.28 2.48
N SER A 129 9.25 -13.28 1.63
CA SER A 129 7.96 -13.99 1.64
C SER A 129 7.81 -14.77 2.95
N TYR A 130 6.71 -14.53 3.67
CA TYR A 130 6.41 -15.08 5.00
C TYR A 130 7.43 -14.70 6.10
N ALA A 131 8.30 -13.70 5.90
CA ALA A 131 9.18 -13.19 6.95
C ALA A 131 8.36 -12.68 8.13
N GLY A 132 8.75 -13.03 9.36
CA GLY A 132 8.10 -12.62 10.60
C GLY A 132 6.69 -13.18 10.80
N ASN A 133 6.27 -14.18 10.01
CA ASN A 133 4.95 -14.79 10.18
C ASN A 133 4.82 -15.42 11.58
N GLN A 134 3.72 -15.09 12.29
CA GLN A 134 3.48 -15.52 13.68
C GLN A 134 4.59 -15.12 14.68
N SER A 135 5.45 -14.16 14.33
CA SER A 135 6.43 -13.63 15.26
C SER A 135 5.80 -12.72 16.31
N SER A 136 6.42 -12.68 17.48
CA SER A 136 6.07 -11.77 18.58
C SER A 136 7.33 -11.11 19.14
N GLY A 137 7.18 -9.91 19.73
CA GLY A 137 8.27 -9.08 20.22
C GLY A 137 8.62 -7.95 19.27
N GLN A 138 9.24 -6.93 19.82
CA GLN A 138 9.53 -5.66 19.15
C GLN A 138 10.99 -5.54 18.72
N ALA A 139 11.25 -4.58 17.84
CA ALA A 139 12.60 -4.20 17.40
C ALA A 139 13.41 -5.39 16.82
N ASN A 140 12.74 -6.30 16.12
CA ASN A 140 13.38 -7.41 15.42
C ASN A 140 13.65 -7.03 13.96
N THR A 141 14.84 -7.38 13.45
CA THR A 141 15.18 -7.30 12.03
C THR A 141 15.19 -8.71 11.44
N ILE A 142 14.24 -8.98 10.53
CA ILE A 142 14.00 -10.31 9.98
C ILE A 142 14.06 -10.23 8.45
N VAL A 143 15.06 -10.85 7.85
CA VAL A 143 15.26 -10.82 6.39
C VAL A 143 15.47 -12.22 5.82
N GLY A 144 14.58 -12.66 4.97
CA GLY A 144 14.65 -13.96 4.30
C GLY A 144 13.29 -14.64 4.17
N HIS A 145 13.20 -15.60 3.26
CA HIS A 145 12.00 -16.42 3.07
C HIS A 145 11.74 -17.30 4.31
N PHE A 146 10.57 -17.17 4.93
CA PHE A 146 10.23 -17.79 6.22
C PHE A 146 11.19 -17.47 7.38
N ALA A 147 12.04 -16.43 7.26
CA ALA A 147 12.87 -16.04 8.39
C ALA A 147 12.00 -15.58 9.57
N GLY A 148 12.40 -15.93 10.79
CA GLY A 148 11.71 -15.54 12.01
C GLY A 148 10.26 -16.06 12.13
N GLU A 149 9.87 -17.10 11.40
CA GLU A 149 8.56 -17.69 11.58
C GLU A 149 8.41 -18.22 13.01
N SER A 150 7.34 -17.83 13.69
CA SER A 150 7.10 -18.17 15.11
C SER A 150 8.25 -17.74 16.06
N LEU A 151 8.96 -16.66 15.74
CA LEU A 151 9.91 -16.03 16.64
C LEU A 151 9.19 -15.48 17.88
N SER A 152 9.79 -15.67 19.05
CA SER A 152 9.33 -15.04 20.29
C SER A 152 10.49 -14.35 21.01
N GLY A 153 10.42 -13.02 21.10
CA GLY A 153 11.43 -12.20 21.80
C GLY A 153 11.78 -10.92 21.03
N ASP A 154 12.54 -10.06 21.67
CA ASP A 154 12.83 -8.71 21.21
C ASP A 154 14.27 -8.55 20.74
N PHE A 155 14.53 -7.53 19.92
CA PHE A 155 15.88 -7.10 19.53
C PHE A 155 16.72 -8.19 18.83
N ASN A 156 16.09 -9.08 18.08
CA ASN A 156 16.79 -10.11 17.32
C ASN A 156 17.12 -9.64 15.91
N ASN A 157 18.28 -9.99 15.40
CA ASN A 157 18.73 -9.76 14.04
C ASN A 157 18.83 -11.10 13.30
N ILE A 158 17.97 -11.34 12.32
CA ILE A 158 17.80 -12.64 11.64
C ILE A 158 17.94 -12.45 10.14
N PHE A 159 18.94 -13.09 9.54
CA PHE A 159 19.23 -12.99 8.11
C PHE A 159 19.43 -14.40 7.49
N GLY A 160 18.57 -14.77 6.58
CA GLY A 160 18.66 -16.03 5.84
C GLY A 160 17.32 -16.74 5.69
N GLY A 161 17.20 -17.58 4.66
CA GLY A 161 15.99 -18.39 4.46
C GLY A 161 15.80 -19.37 5.61
N PHE A 162 14.61 -19.40 6.22
CA PHE A 162 14.29 -20.21 7.40
C PHE A 162 15.18 -19.96 8.63
N ALA A 163 15.95 -18.87 8.66
CA ALA A 163 16.72 -18.49 9.84
C ALA A 163 15.79 -18.12 11.00
N GLY A 164 16.16 -18.47 12.24
CA GLY A 164 15.41 -18.13 13.44
C GLY A 164 13.99 -18.65 13.52
N VAL A 165 13.64 -19.71 12.77
CA VAL A 165 12.31 -20.33 12.86
C VAL A 165 12.14 -20.97 14.24
N GLN A 166 10.99 -20.69 14.90
CA GLN A 166 10.66 -21.16 16.26
C GLN A 166 11.68 -20.74 17.33
N MET A 167 12.43 -19.67 17.05
CA MET A 167 13.41 -19.15 18.01
C MET A 167 12.73 -18.48 19.21
N GLN A 168 13.29 -18.68 20.40
CA GLN A 168 12.83 -18.03 21.64
C GLN A 168 14.01 -17.36 22.34
N GLY A 169 13.92 -16.06 22.56
CA GLY A 169 14.97 -15.30 23.22
C GLY A 169 15.14 -13.90 22.64
N ARG A 170 16.04 -13.16 23.24
CA ARG A 170 16.28 -11.74 22.96
C ARG A 170 17.74 -11.51 22.60
N LEU A 171 17.99 -10.39 21.86
CA LEU A 171 19.34 -9.95 21.56
C LEU A 171 20.17 -10.97 20.76
N ASN A 172 19.54 -11.84 20.00
CA ASN A 172 20.26 -12.82 19.18
C ASN A 172 20.58 -12.26 17.80
N THR A 173 21.75 -12.62 17.28
CA THR A 173 22.15 -12.38 15.88
C THR A 173 22.30 -13.71 15.18
N VAL A 174 21.50 -13.94 14.15
CA VAL A 174 21.42 -15.21 13.41
C VAL A 174 21.61 -14.94 11.93
N VAL A 175 22.63 -15.50 11.32
CA VAL A 175 22.97 -15.32 9.91
C VAL A 175 23.20 -16.67 9.25
N GLY A 176 22.46 -16.97 8.20
CA GLY A 176 22.60 -18.20 7.42
C GLY A 176 21.30 -18.95 7.24
N THR A 177 21.25 -19.81 6.22
CA THR A 177 20.05 -20.60 5.92
C THR A 177 19.80 -21.62 7.04
N ARG A 178 18.59 -21.56 7.66
CA ARG A 178 18.19 -22.38 8.82
C ARG A 178 19.04 -22.19 10.10
N ALA A 179 19.94 -21.22 10.12
CA ALA A 179 20.68 -20.88 11.34
C ALA A 179 19.67 -20.51 12.45
N GLY A 180 19.96 -20.87 13.70
CA GLY A 180 19.13 -20.55 14.85
C GLY A 180 17.73 -21.17 14.88
N HIS A 181 17.48 -22.21 14.09
CA HIS A 181 16.20 -22.94 14.14
C HIS A 181 15.98 -23.55 15.53
N SER A 182 14.85 -23.26 16.14
CA SER A 182 14.50 -23.68 17.51
C SER A 182 15.51 -23.27 18.60
N LEU A 183 16.31 -22.23 18.34
CA LEU A 183 17.21 -21.69 19.36
C LEU A 183 16.41 -21.17 20.55
N ILE A 184 16.82 -21.55 21.75
CA ILE A 184 16.29 -21.02 23.01
C ILE A 184 17.44 -20.36 23.77
N GLY A 185 17.30 -19.07 24.09
CA GLY A 185 18.29 -18.32 24.86
C GLY A 185 18.53 -16.91 24.30
N ASP A 186 19.19 -16.12 25.10
CA ASP A 186 19.45 -14.71 24.85
C ASP A 186 20.92 -14.47 24.44
N SER A 187 21.15 -13.39 23.70
CA SER A 187 22.49 -12.86 23.40
C SER A 187 23.42 -13.82 22.64
N ASN A 188 22.84 -14.68 21.80
CA ASN A 188 23.63 -15.61 20.98
C ASN A 188 24.00 -14.96 19.64
N ALA A 189 25.19 -15.32 19.13
CA ALA A 189 25.61 -15.04 17.76
C ALA A 189 25.81 -16.36 17.00
N MET A 190 25.03 -16.60 15.95
CA MET A 190 25.07 -17.81 15.13
C MET A 190 25.29 -17.46 13.67
N ILE A 191 26.27 -18.09 13.06
CA ILE A 191 26.58 -17.95 11.63
C ILE A 191 26.73 -19.36 11.04
N GLY A 192 25.94 -19.69 9.98
CA GLY A 192 26.04 -21.01 9.37
C GLY A 192 24.91 -21.38 8.45
#